data_2c5eb91cb9571b614b889b1d743e7718
#
_entry.id   2c5eb91cb9571b614b889b1d743e7718
#
_cell.length_a   1.000
_cell.length_b   1.000
_cell.length_c   1.000
_cell.angle_alpha   90.00
_cell.angle_beta   90.00
_cell.angle_gamma   90.00
#
_symmetry.space_group_name_H-M   'P 1'
#
loop_
_entity.id
_entity.type
_entity.pdbx_description
1 polymer ?
#
loop_
_entity_poly.entity_id
_entity_poly.type
_entity_poly.pdbx_seq_one_letter_code
_entity_poly.pdbx_strand_id
1 'polypeptide(L)'
;MLIQWTPQSARWFQTASAYTGFHNNLSRILLPYIPEQTTLCDLGCGTAMIDFALADRLSTVTCVDKSAAALRVVEDQIAASGKTNIETLCADVYALERVWDTALLVFFGQIGDNITHYLSLCRHNVVAVVRGGSRDNLMSGAVPQCRTVARTAAALDAQGVRWRLTESILEYGQPLESLEDAAAYVAAYRKNPPGQSVEEYLSLHLSATEDPRFPYYLPYQKHIGIFVISRGENLHVLSAPPALAR
;
A
#
# COMPACT_ATOMS: atom_id res chain seq x y z
N MET A 1 1.88 -13.05 -4.12
CA MET A 1 3.33 -13.02 -4.29
C MET A 1 3.84 -11.99 -3.31
N LEU A 2 4.67 -12.38 -2.36
CA LEU A 2 5.35 -11.45 -1.45
C LEU A 2 6.39 -10.67 -2.28
N ILE A 3 6.47 -9.36 -2.09
CA ILE A 3 7.53 -8.56 -2.68
C ILE A 3 8.84 -9.05 -2.05
N GLN A 4 9.73 -9.60 -2.86
CA GLN A 4 11.10 -9.86 -2.42
C GLN A 4 11.86 -8.54 -2.50
N TRP A 5 12.13 -7.97 -1.35
CA TRP A 5 12.92 -6.75 -1.25
C TRP A 5 14.39 -7.07 -1.55
N THR A 6 14.88 -6.58 -2.67
CA THR A 6 16.31 -6.49 -2.98
C THR A 6 16.75 -5.03 -2.81
N PRO A 7 18.06 -4.75 -2.64
CA PRO A 7 18.54 -3.35 -2.60
C PRO A 7 18.06 -2.53 -3.81
N GLN A 8 18.06 -3.12 -5.00
CA GLN A 8 17.60 -2.49 -6.24
C GLN A 8 16.09 -2.18 -6.20
N SER A 9 15.25 -3.15 -5.82
CA SER A 9 13.81 -2.94 -5.78
C SER A 9 13.39 -1.94 -4.68
N ALA A 10 14.11 -1.94 -3.56
CA ALA A 10 13.90 -0.95 -2.49
C ALA A 10 14.28 0.46 -2.96
N ARG A 11 15.42 0.62 -3.67
CA ARG A 11 15.83 1.89 -4.28
C ARG A 11 14.77 2.42 -5.24
N TRP A 12 14.33 1.61 -6.19
CA TRP A 12 13.30 2.01 -7.15
C TRP A 12 12.01 2.44 -6.44
N PHE A 13 11.57 1.68 -5.45
CA PHE A 13 10.36 2.01 -4.68
C PHE A 13 10.49 3.35 -3.95
N GLN A 14 11.60 3.58 -3.26
CA GLN A 14 11.87 4.82 -2.53
C GLN A 14 12.02 6.01 -3.47
N THR A 15 12.75 5.85 -4.58
CA THR A 15 12.94 6.91 -5.57
C THR A 15 11.64 7.31 -6.25
N ALA A 16 10.81 6.34 -6.66
CA ALA A 16 9.50 6.60 -7.23
C ALA A 16 8.61 7.38 -6.26
N SER A 17 8.59 6.95 -4.98
CA SER A 17 7.83 7.63 -3.94
C SER A 17 8.28 9.07 -3.71
N ALA A 18 9.58 9.29 -3.59
CA ALA A 18 10.14 10.61 -3.36
C ALA A 18 9.93 11.56 -4.56
N TYR A 19 10.17 11.06 -5.78
CA TYR A 19 10.06 11.86 -7.00
C TYR A 19 8.62 12.28 -7.30
N THR A 20 7.67 11.38 -7.16
CA THR A 20 6.25 11.64 -7.46
C THR A 20 5.48 12.22 -6.28
N GLY A 21 6.04 12.16 -5.07
CA GLY A 21 5.33 12.51 -3.84
C GLY A 21 4.15 11.58 -3.52
N PHE A 22 4.14 10.37 -4.08
CA PHE A 22 3.01 9.45 -4.01
C PHE A 22 2.48 9.22 -2.59
N HIS A 23 3.34 8.87 -1.63
CA HIS A 23 2.90 8.59 -0.26
C HIS A 23 2.43 9.85 0.47
N ASN A 24 3.04 11.02 0.20
CA ASN A 24 2.56 12.31 0.72
C ASN A 24 1.19 12.69 0.14
N ASN A 25 0.97 12.45 -1.15
CA ASN A 25 -0.32 12.70 -1.78
C ASN A 25 -1.38 11.72 -1.28
N LEU A 26 -1.02 10.44 -1.13
CA LEU A 26 -1.90 9.43 -0.56
C LEU A 26 -2.26 9.76 0.90
N SER A 27 -1.31 10.18 1.73
CA SER A 27 -1.57 10.54 3.13
C SER A 27 -2.62 11.66 3.25
N ARG A 28 -2.55 12.69 2.39
CA ARG A 28 -3.54 13.78 2.36
C ARG A 28 -4.96 13.28 2.08
N ILE A 29 -5.10 12.25 1.24
CA ILE A 29 -6.40 11.65 0.95
C ILE A 29 -6.89 10.77 2.11
N LEU A 30 -5.97 10.14 2.85
CA LEU A 30 -6.30 9.27 3.98
C LEU A 30 -6.66 10.03 5.27
N LEU A 31 -6.01 11.17 5.51
CA LEU A 31 -6.16 11.96 6.74
C LEU A 31 -7.63 12.25 7.14
N PRO A 32 -8.58 12.57 6.23
CA PRO A 32 -9.98 12.77 6.61
C PRO A 32 -10.68 11.55 7.24
N TYR A 33 -10.12 10.36 7.07
CA TYR A 33 -10.67 9.09 7.58
C TYR A 33 -9.97 8.57 8.84
N ILE A 34 -8.88 9.23 9.25
CA ILE A 34 -8.05 8.87 10.40
C ILE A 34 -8.11 10.03 11.39
N PRO A 35 -8.78 9.87 12.55
CA PRO A 35 -8.89 10.94 13.53
C PRO A 35 -7.51 11.38 14.05
N GLU A 36 -7.35 12.68 14.26
CA GLU A 36 -6.11 13.24 14.78
C GLU A 36 -5.84 12.78 16.21
N GLN A 37 -4.57 12.74 16.58
CA GLN A 37 -4.09 12.37 17.92
C GLN A 37 -4.57 10.99 18.39
N THR A 38 -4.91 10.11 17.45
CA THR A 38 -5.28 8.71 17.70
C THR A 38 -4.13 7.76 17.41
N THR A 39 -4.31 6.49 17.77
CA THR A 39 -3.37 5.41 17.49
C THR A 39 -3.70 4.76 16.15
N LEU A 40 -2.69 4.53 15.32
CA LEU A 40 -2.80 3.84 14.04
C LEU A 40 -1.96 2.55 14.07
N CYS A 41 -2.48 1.50 13.46
CA CYS A 41 -1.71 0.31 13.11
C CYS A 41 -1.71 0.13 11.58
N ASP A 42 -0.54 0.17 10.94
CA ASP A 42 -0.39 -0.23 9.54
C ASP A 42 -0.07 -1.73 9.46
N LEU A 43 -1.02 -2.47 8.94
CA LEU A 43 -0.99 -3.93 8.85
C LEU A 43 -0.32 -4.35 7.54
N GLY A 44 0.89 -4.89 7.62
CA GLY A 44 1.73 -5.19 6.45
C GLY A 44 2.42 -3.94 5.89
N CYS A 45 3.01 -3.16 6.77
CA CYS A 45 3.58 -1.83 6.48
C CYS A 45 4.73 -1.86 5.45
N GLY A 46 5.41 -3.00 5.25
CA GLY A 46 6.61 -3.05 4.42
C GLY A 46 7.68 -2.08 4.92
N THR A 47 8.04 -1.08 4.11
CA THR A 47 9.02 -0.03 4.47
C THR A 47 8.38 1.23 5.03
N ALA A 48 7.12 1.19 5.43
CA ALA A 48 6.37 2.22 6.17
C ALA A 48 6.39 3.64 5.57
N MET A 49 6.49 3.78 4.25
CA MET A 49 6.58 5.10 3.60
C MET A 49 5.37 5.99 3.86
N ILE A 50 4.18 5.43 4.00
CA ILE A 50 2.95 6.16 4.30
C ILE A 50 2.90 6.58 5.78
N ASP A 51 3.44 5.76 6.67
CA ASP A 51 3.41 5.97 8.11
C ASP A 51 4.18 7.21 8.52
N PHE A 52 5.35 7.43 7.90
CA PHE A 52 6.13 8.65 8.12
C PHE A 52 5.38 9.92 7.67
N ALA A 53 4.57 9.83 6.61
CA ALA A 53 3.76 10.94 6.13
C ALA A 53 2.52 11.22 7.01
N LEU A 54 2.03 10.22 7.74
CA LEU A 54 0.86 10.32 8.64
C LEU A 54 1.26 10.67 10.07
N ALA A 55 2.47 10.34 10.51
CA ALA A 55 2.89 10.35 11.91
C ALA A 55 2.71 11.70 12.62
N ASP A 56 2.90 12.83 11.93
CA ASP A 56 2.80 14.17 12.54
C ASP A 56 1.39 14.53 13.03
N ARG A 57 0.38 13.78 12.60
CA ARG A 57 -1.03 13.98 12.99
C ARG A 57 -1.54 12.96 14.00
N LEU A 58 -0.72 11.97 14.35
CA LEU A 58 -1.10 10.81 15.15
C LEU A 58 -0.37 10.79 16.49
N SER A 59 -0.99 10.18 17.49
CA SER A 59 -0.35 9.97 18.79
C SER A 59 0.71 8.87 18.71
N THR A 60 0.40 7.78 18.01
CA THR A 60 1.31 6.66 17.78
C THR A 60 0.97 5.96 16.47
N VAL A 61 1.99 5.55 15.74
CA VAL A 61 1.90 4.70 14.56
C VAL A 61 2.65 3.40 14.84
N THR A 62 1.95 2.27 14.79
CA THR A 62 2.55 0.94 14.91
C THR A 62 2.67 0.31 13.52
N CYS A 63 3.90 0.13 13.04
CA CYS A 63 4.23 -0.49 11.76
C CYS A 63 4.36 -2.00 11.96
N VAL A 64 3.41 -2.79 11.48
CA VAL A 64 3.41 -4.25 11.62
C VAL A 64 3.79 -4.92 10.30
N ASP A 65 4.81 -5.74 10.32
CA ASP A 65 5.15 -6.64 9.21
C ASP A 65 5.80 -7.92 9.75
N LYS A 66 5.68 -9.02 9.01
CA LYS A 66 6.38 -10.27 9.35
C LYS A 66 7.83 -10.30 8.86
N SER A 67 8.21 -9.37 7.99
CA SER A 67 9.55 -9.24 7.44
C SER A 67 10.44 -8.41 8.37
N ALA A 68 11.24 -9.05 9.19
CA ALA A 68 12.24 -8.35 10.00
C ALA A 68 13.22 -7.51 9.16
N ALA A 69 13.46 -7.88 7.90
CA ALA A 69 14.29 -7.11 6.98
C ALA A 69 13.63 -5.79 6.56
N ALA A 70 12.31 -5.79 6.33
CA ALA A 70 11.56 -4.58 6.03
C ALA A 70 11.53 -3.66 7.27
N LEU A 71 11.27 -4.22 8.45
CA LEU A 71 11.20 -3.44 9.69
C LEU A 71 12.55 -2.82 10.08
N ARG A 72 13.68 -3.45 9.77
CA ARG A 72 15.00 -2.82 9.96
C ARG A 72 15.13 -1.53 9.15
N VAL A 73 14.63 -1.51 7.91
CA VAL A 73 14.62 -0.28 7.11
C VAL A 73 13.76 0.80 7.78
N VAL A 74 12.63 0.41 8.37
CA VAL A 74 11.77 1.34 9.13
C VAL A 74 12.50 1.88 10.37
N GLU A 75 13.16 1.03 11.12
CA GLU A 75 13.94 1.41 12.31
C GLU A 75 15.07 2.39 11.97
N ASP A 76 15.81 2.15 10.88
CA ASP A 76 16.83 3.06 10.37
C ASP A 76 16.22 4.42 9.99
N GLN A 77 15.05 4.43 9.37
CA GLN A 77 14.33 5.67 9.01
C GLN A 77 13.81 6.40 10.25
N ILE A 78 13.31 5.70 11.27
CA ILE A 78 12.91 6.29 12.56
C ILE A 78 14.12 6.99 13.19
N ALA A 79 15.26 6.32 13.29
CA ALA A 79 16.49 6.89 13.84
C ALA A 79 16.94 8.13 13.06
N ALA A 80 16.87 8.11 11.74
CA ALA A 80 17.27 9.23 10.88
C ALA A 80 16.30 10.42 10.93
N SER A 81 15.00 10.17 11.10
CA SER A 81 13.96 11.20 11.10
C SER A 81 13.76 11.89 12.45
N GLY A 82 14.24 11.27 13.54
CA GLY A 82 13.99 11.73 14.91
C GLY A 82 12.52 11.62 15.38
N LYS A 83 11.66 10.93 14.63
CA LYS A 83 10.26 10.70 15.05
C LYS A 83 10.23 9.72 16.23
N THR A 84 9.50 10.10 17.28
CA THR A 84 9.39 9.32 18.52
C THR A 84 8.07 8.59 18.68
N ASN A 85 7.13 8.81 17.77
CA ASN A 85 5.77 8.26 17.80
C ASN A 85 5.53 7.16 16.75
N ILE A 86 6.59 6.62 16.16
CA ILE A 86 6.52 5.44 15.28
C ILE A 86 7.21 4.28 16.00
N GLU A 87 6.54 3.15 16.08
CA GLU A 87 7.07 1.90 16.61
C GLU A 87 6.96 0.76 15.59
N THR A 88 7.82 -0.23 15.67
CA THR A 88 7.78 -1.43 14.81
C THR A 88 7.32 -2.64 15.62
N LEU A 89 6.60 -3.55 14.97
CA LEU A 89 6.17 -4.83 15.53
C LEU A 89 6.34 -5.94 14.50
N CYS A 90 7.33 -6.81 14.72
CA CYS A 90 7.56 -7.98 13.88
C CYS A 90 6.57 -9.09 14.28
N ALA A 91 5.46 -9.19 13.57
CA ALA A 91 4.39 -10.15 13.88
C ALA A 91 3.62 -10.58 12.63
N ASP A 92 2.97 -11.72 12.72
CA ASP A 92 1.90 -12.08 11.79
C ASP A 92 0.65 -11.27 12.16
N VAL A 93 0.12 -10.53 11.18
CA VAL A 93 -1.09 -9.71 11.34
C VAL A 93 -2.25 -10.52 11.91
N TYR A 94 -2.38 -11.79 11.53
CA TYR A 94 -3.47 -12.66 11.97
C TYR A 94 -3.31 -13.19 13.41
N ALA A 95 -2.14 -12.98 14.04
CA ALA A 95 -1.88 -13.33 15.43
C ALA A 95 -1.97 -12.14 16.39
N LEU A 96 -2.38 -10.97 15.89
CA LEU A 96 -2.48 -9.76 16.71
C LEU A 96 -3.74 -9.78 17.57
N GLU A 97 -3.58 -9.34 18.81
CA GLU A 97 -4.67 -9.15 19.78
C GLU A 97 -4.77 -7.70 20.28
N ARG A 98 -3.70 -6.90 20.10
CA ARG A 98 -3.69 -5.47 20.48
C ARG A 98 -4.67 -4.70 19.61
N VAL A 99 -5.34 -3.70 20.21
CA VAL A 99 -6.37 -2.88 19.55
C VAL A 99 -5.88 -1.43 19.45
N TRP A 100 -5.97 -0.87 18.27
CA TRP A 100 -5.67 0.54 17.95
C TRP A 100 -6.96 1.32 17.68
N ASP A 101 -6.88 2.62 17.44
CA ASP A 101 -8.04 3.40 17.04
C ASP A 101 -8.39 3.18 15.56
N THR A 102 -7.38 3.12 14.70
CA THR A 102 -7.53 2.84 13.26
C THR A 102 -6.60 1.73 12.83
N ALA A 103 -7.10 0.79 12.04
CA ALA A 103 -6.31 -0.18 11.30
C ALA A 103 -6.19 0.26 9.83
N LEU A 104 -4.95 0.44 9.36
CA LEU A 104 -4.61 0.81 7.99
C LEU A 104 -4.10 -0.40 7.24
N LEU A 105 -4.49 -0.57 5.99
CA LEU A 105 -3.96 -1.58 5.07
C LEU A 105 -3.68 -0.92 3.72
N VAL A 106 -2.42 -0.84 3.31
CA VAL A 106 -2.04 -0.24 2.04
C VAL A 106 -1.53 -1.31 1.08
N PHE A 107 -2.34 -1.66 0.09
CA PHE A 107 -2.06 -2.74 -0.87
C PHE A 107 -1.74 -4.09 -0.22
N PHE A 108 -2.22 -4.32 0.97
CA PHE A 108 -1.98 -5.52 1.79
C PHE A 108 -3.26 -6.29 2.08
N GLY A 109 -3.14 -7.58 2.34
CA GLY A 109 -4.22 -8.45 2.81
C GLY A 109 -5.31 -8.77 1.77
N GLN A 110 -6.29 -9.53 2.20
CA GLN A 110 -7.55 -9.80 1.53
C GLN A 110 -8.65 -9.16 2.37
N ILE A 111 -9.01 -7.92 2.04
CA ILE A 111 -9.82 -7.08 2.93
C ILE A 111 -11.16 -7.73 3.24
N GLY A 112 -11.91 -8.14 2.21
CA GLY A 112 -13.23 -8.74 2.41
C GLY A 112 -13.16 -10.03 3.20
N ASP A 113 -12.28 -10.96 2.84
CA ASP A 113 -12.23 -12.31 3.44
C ASP A 113 -11.83 -12.27 4.93
N ASN A 114 -11.09 -11.24 5.35
CA ASN A 114 -10.56 -11.10 6.72
C ASN A 114 -11.11 -9.88 7.47
N ILE A 115 -12.18 -9.28 7.00
CA ILE A 115 -12.68 -8.02 7.56
C ILE A 115 -13.04 -8.10 9.04
N THR A 116 -13.61 -9.22 9.49
CA THR A 116 -13.97 -9.44 10.91
C THR A 116 -12.73 -9.34 11.79
N HIS A 117 -11.60 -9.94 11.35
CA HIS A 117 -10.35 -9.84 12.07
C HIS A 117 -9.83 -8.40 12.11
N TYR A 118 -9.79 -7.70 10.97
CA TYR A 118 -9.32 -6.31 10.93
C TYR A 118 -10.19 -5.37 11.77
N LEU A 119 -11.51 -5.56 11.77
CA LEU A 119 -12.43 -4.82 12.64
C LEU A 119 -12.21 -5.12 14.12
N SER A 120 -11.75 -6.31 14.50
CA SER A 120 -11.43 -6.62 15.90
C SER A 120 -10.17 -5.91 16.39
N LEU A 121 -9.27 -5.52 15.48
CA LEU A 121 -8.03 -4.81 15.79
C LEU A 121 -8.18 -3.28 15.90
N CYS A 122 -9.35 -2.73 15.60
CA CYS A 122 -9.56 -1.28 15.69
C CYS A 122 -10.77 -0.88 16.54
N ARG A 123 -10.75 0.34 17.10
CA ARG A 123 -11.90 0.93 17.82
C ARG A 123 -12.84 1.69 16.90
N HIS A 124 -12.30 2.33 15.86
CA HIS A 124 -13.05 3.24 14.99
C HIS A 124 -13.18 2.70 13.57
N ASN A 125 -12.12 2.69 12.82
CA ASN A 125 -12.17 2.42 11.39
C ASN A 125 -11.09 1.42 10.92
N VAL A 126 -11.45 0.60 9.95
CA VAL A 126 -10.50 0.00 9.03
C VAL A 126 -10.44 0.91 7.80
N VAL A 127 -9.26 1.36 7.43
CA VAL A 127 -8.99 2.12 6.21
C VAL A 127 -8.11 1.26 5.30
N ALA A 128 -8.62 0.91 4.13
CA ALA A 128 -7.93 -0.02 3.24
C ALA A 128 -7.74 0.59 1.85
N VAL A 129 -6.49 0.68 1.40
CA VAL A 129 -6.13 1.12 0.06
C VAL A 129 -5.89 -0.10 -0.81
N VAL A 130 -6.67 -0.21 -1.87
CA VAL A 130 -6.56 -1.28 -2.86
C VAL A 130 -6.29 -0.72 -4.25
N ARG A 131 -5.89 -1.58 -5.18
CA ARG A 131 -5.72 -1.15 -6.57
C ARG A 131 -7.08 -0.90 -7.23
N GLY A 132 -7.14 0.06 -8.14
CA GLY A 132 -8.30 0.32 -8.99
C GLY A 132 -8.64 -0.86 -9.92
N GLY A 133 -9.14 -0.59 -11.10
CA GLY A 133 -9.53 -1.63 -12.05
C GLY A 133 -8.35 -2.27 -12.81
N SER A 134 -8.67 -3.23 -13.66
CA SER A 134 -7.74 -4.07 -14.44
C SER A 134 -6.92 -3.33 -15.51
N ARG A 135 -7.11 -2.03 -15.70
CA ARG A 135 -6.40 -1.24 -16.71
C ARG A 135 -5.02 -0.73 -16.25
N ASP A 136 -4.66 -0.94 -14.98
CA ASP A 136 -3.33 -0.58 -14.44
C ASP A 136 -2.21 -1.56 -14.86
N ASN A 137 -2.26 -2.05 -16.08
CA ASN A 137 -1.44 -3.17 -16.54
C ASN A 137 -0.02 -2.83 -16.97
N LEU A 138 0.47 -1.60 -16.74
CA LEU A 138 1.82 -1.25 -17.18
C LEU A 138 2.92 -1.84 -16.28
N MET A 139 2.61 -2.19 -15.03
CA MET A 139 3.57 -2.63 -14.03
C MET A 139 3.21 -3.95 -13.35
N SER A 140 2.26 -4.68 -13.86
CA SER A 140 1.83 -5.87 -13.16
C SER A 140 1.89 -7.10 -14.04
N GLY A 141 2.82 -7.95 -13.70
CA GLY A 141 2.49 -9.36 -13.77
C GLY A 141 1.16 -9.53 -13.03
N ALA A 142 0.27 -10.40 -13.49
CA ALA A 142 -1.08 -10.57 -13.02
C ALA A 142 -1.29 -10.11 -11.58
N VAL A 143 -1.91 -8.94 -11.39
CA VAL A 143 -2.33 -8.48 -10.05
C VAL A 143 -3.23 -9.58 -9.51
N PRO A 144 -2.98 -10.10 -8.29
CA PRO A 144 -3.94 -10.97 -7.66
C PRO A 144 -5.29 -10.23 -7.68
N GLN A 145 -6.26 -10.76 -8.43
CA GLN A 145 -7.57 -10.12 -8.58
C GLN A 145 -8.28 -9.88 -7.24
N CYS A 146 -7.85 -10.59 -6.19
CA CYS A 146 -8.37 -10.46 -4.82
C CYS A 146 -8.13 -9.08 -4.17
N ARG A 147 -7.32 -8.19 -4.77
CA ARG A 147 -6.98 -6.87 -4.21
C ARG A 147 -7.40 -5.71 -5.10
N THR A 148 -8.45 -5.88 -5.87
CA THR A 148 -9.05 -4.81 -6.68
C THR A 148 -10.27 -4.23 -6.00
N VAL A 149 -10.66 -3.00 -6.37
CA VAL A 149 -11.88 -2.35 -5.88
C VAL A 149 -13.08 -3.27 -6.04
N ALA A 150 -13.33 -3.76 -7.25
CA ALA A 150 -14.50 -4.59 -7.54
C ALA A 150 -14.56 -5.88 -6.69
N ARG A 151 -13.42 -6.55 -6.52
CA ARG A 151 -13.34 -7.79 -5.74
C ARG A 151 -13.51 -7.53 -4.24
N THR A 152 -12.90 -6.44 -3.74
CA THR A 152 -13.03 -6.05 -2.35
C THR A 152 -14.47 -5.67 -2.02
N ALA A 153 -15.12 -4.85 -2.85
CA ALA A 153 -16.52 -4.49 -2.69
C ALA A 153 -17.42 -5.74 -2.65
N ALA A 154 -17.31 -6.62 -3.64
CA ALA A 154 -18.11 -7.84 -3.70
C ALA A 154 -17.91 -8.75 -2.46
N ALA A 155 -16.69 -8.84 -1.94
CA ALA A 155 -16.41 -9.66 -0.76
C ALA A 155 -16.95 -9.03 0.53
N LEU A 156 -16.94 -7.71 0.64
CA LEU A 156 -17.55 -6.97 1.77
C LEU A 156 -19.08 -7.07 1.72
N ASP A 157 -19.68 -6.89 0.55
CA ASP A 157 -21.13 -7.00 0.35
C ASP A 157 -21.65 -8.40 0.69
N ALA A 158 -20.92 -9.45 0.29
CA ALA A 158 -21.26 -10.83 0.60
C ALA A 158 -21.31 -11.13 2.12
N GLN A 159 -20.65 -10.34 2.92
CA GLN A 159 -20.65 -10.43 4.39
C GLN A 159 -21.58 -9.41 5.06
N GLY A 160 -22.33 -8.64 4.30
CA GLY A 160 -23.22 -7.60 4.82
C GLY A 160 -22.48 -6.42 5.47
N VAL A 161 -21.20 -6.22 5.13
CA VAL A 161 -20.36 -5.15 5.68
C VAL A 161 -20.72 -3.82 5.04
N ARG A 162 -20.94 -2.79 5.84
CA ARG A 162 -21.13 -1.41 5.37
C ARG A 162 -19.78 -0.74 5.17
N TRP A 163 -19.60 -0.13 4.01
CA TRP A 163 -18.35 0.53 3.64
C TRP A 163 -18.61 1.79 2.81
N ARG A 164 -17.61 2.65 2.76
CA ARG A 164 -17.56 3.81 1.85
C ARG A 164 -16.32 3.68 0.98
N LEU A 165 -16.42 4.12 -0.27
CA LEU A 165 -15.34 4.09 -1.26
C LEU A 165 -15.05 5.49 -1.76
N THR A 166 -13.76 5.82 -1.79
CA THR A 166 -13.21 6.97 -2.53
C THR A 166 -12.20 6.43 -3.53
N GLU A 167 -12.33 6.81 -4.78
CA GLU A 167 -11.37 6.45 -5.82
C GLU A 167 -10.51 7.65 -6.17
N SER A 168 -9.26 7.41 -6.50
CA SER A 168 -8.31 8.46 -6.90
C SER A 168 -7.28 7.90 -7.88
N ILE A 169 -6.64 8.81 -8.61
CA ILE A 169 -5.53 8.50 -9.52
C ILE A 169 -4.34 9.31 -9.04
N LEU A 170 -3.25 8.62 -8.73
CA LEU A 170 -2.01 9.23 -8.25
C LEU A 170 -0.85 8.87 -9.18
N GLU A 171 0.00 9.85 -9.44
CA GLU A 171 1.26 9.63 -10.15
C GLU A 171 2.17 8.72 -9.30
N TYR A 172 2.69 7.66 -9.92
CA TYR A 172 3.65 6.72 -9.32
C TYR A 172 4.63 6.20 -10.37
N GLY A 173 5.03 7.05 -11.31
CA GLY A 173 6.03 6.73 -12.32
C GLY A 173 7.41 6.52 -11.72
N GLN A 174 8.31 5.97 -12.51
CA GLN A 174 9.65 5.61 -12.08
C GLN A 174 10.70 6.57 -12.66
N PRO A 175 11.39 7.35 -11.83
CA PRO A 175 12.60 8.05 -12.24
C PRO A 175 13.76 7.07 -12.35
N LEU A 176 14.60 7.21 -13.38
CA LEU A 176 15.63 6.26 -13.77
C LEU A 176 16.94 6.97 -14.10
N GLU A 177 18.05 6.40 -13.63
CA GLU A 177 19.38 7.00 -13.70
C GLU A 177 20.04 6.84 -15.07
N SER A 178 19.64 5.80 -15.84
CA SER A 178 20.19 5.49 -17.16
C SER A 178 19.23 4.64 -17.98
N LEU A 179 19.52 4.46 -19.27
CA LEU A 179 18.79 3.52 -20.13
C LEU A 179 18.96 2.07 -19.67
N GLU A 180 20.13 1.74 -19.11
CA GLU A 180 20.38 0.41 -18.54
C GLU A 180 19.50 0.18 -17.30
N ASP A 181 19.40 1.17 -16.40
CA ASP A 181 18.50 1.14 -15.23
C ASP A 181 17.04 1.01 -15.68
N ALA A 182 16.66 1.72 -16.75
CA ALA A 182 15.32 1.63 -17.33
C ALA A 182 15.01 0.22 -17.88
N ALA A 183 15.96 -0.37 -18.59
CA ALA A 183 15.81 -1.72 -19.12
C ALA A 183 15.71 -2.75 -17.98
N ALA A 184 16.54 -2.63 -16.95
CA ALA A 184 16.50 -3.50 -15.77
C ALA A 184 15.18 -3.40 -15.04
N TYR A 185 14.65 -2.17 -14.87
CA TYR A 185 13.36 -1.93 -14.23
C TYR A 185 12.20 -2.56 -15.01
N VAL A 186 12.15 -2.35 -16.32
CA VAL A 186 11.12 -2.93 -17.19
C VAL A 186 11.21 -4.46 -17.18
N ALA A 187 12.40 -5.03 -17.27
CA ALA A 187 12.61 -6.47 -17.21
C ALA A 187 12.15 -7.09 -15.86
N ALA A 188 12.36 -6.37 -14.75
CA ALA A 188 11.99 -6.83 -13.43
C ALA A 188 10.47 -6.81 -13.18
N TYR A 189 9.78 -5.77 -13.66
CA TYR A 189 8.39 -5.51 -13.28
C TYR A 189 7.37 -5.70 -14.40
N ARG A 190 7.82 -5.78 -15.63
CA ARG A 190 6.94 -5.96 -16.77
C ARG A 190 6.85 -7.41 -17.22
N LYS A 191 5.62 -7.90 -17.36
CA LYS A 191 5.37 -9.09 -18.20
C LYS A 191 5.08 -8.58 -19.60
N ASN A 192 6.04 -8.69 -20.49
CA ASN A 192 5.86 -8.30 -21.88
C ASN A 192 4.67 -9.01 -22.51
N PRO A 193 3.82 -8.28 -23.28
CA PRO A 193 2.98 -8.92 -24.25
C PRO A 193 3.87 -9.79 -25.18
N PRO A 194 3.39 -10.94 -25.62
CA PRO A 194 4.15 -11.75 -26.59
C PRO A 194 4.58 -10.88 -27.77
N GLY A 195 5.90 -10.83 -28.04
CA GLY A 195 6.45 -10.17 -29.20
C GLY A 195 6.96 -8.73 -29.03
N GLN A 196 6.84 -8.08 -27.87
CA GLN A 196 7.42 -6.75 -27.66
C GLN A 196 8.73 -6.81 -26.86
N SER A 197 9.83 -6.28 -27.40
CA SER A 197 11.11 -6.19 -26.70
C SER A 197 11.10 -5.09 -25.61
N VAL A 198 12.09 -5.11 -24.72
CA VAL A 198 12.28 -4.05 -23.70
C VAL A 198 12.59 -2.72 -24.38
N GLU A 199 13.41 -2.74 -25.41
CA GLU A 199 13.82 -1.55 -26.17
C GLU A 199 12.63 -0.91 -26.88
N GLU A 200 11.79 -1.71 -27.53
CA GLU A 200 10.57 -1.23 -28.17
C GLU A 200 9.61 -0.61 -27.15
N TYR A 201 9.50 -1.23 -25.97
CA TYR A 201 8.67 -0.65 -24.90
C TYR A 201 9.21 0.70 -24.43
N LEU A 202 10.51 0.77 -24.13
CA LEU A 202 11.15 2.00 -23.67
C LEU A 202 11.05 3.12 -24.71
N SER A 203 11.21 2.82 -25.99
CA SER A 203 11.08 3.80 -27.07
C SER A 203 9.70 4.46 -27.14
N LEU A 204 8.66 3.77 -26.69
CA LEU A 204 7.27 4.24 -26.71
C LEU A 204 6.85 4.95 -25.42
N HIS A 205 7.45 4.60 -24.28
CA HIS A 205 6.93 5.02 -22.96
C HIS A 205 7.91 5.81 -22.12
N LEU A 206 9.23 5.74 -22.43
CA LEU A 206 10.24 6.46 -21.67
C LEU A 206 10.31 7.93 -22.07
N SER A 207 10.29 8.82 -21.10
CA SER A 207 10.44 10.25 -21.32
C SER A 207 11.79 10.72 -20.79
N ALA A 208 12.40 11.71 -21.47
CA ALA A 208 13.54 12.42 -20.91
C ALA A 208 13.07 13.44 -19.87
N THR A 209 13.91 13.73 -18.89
CA THR A 209 13.69 14.76 -17.87
C THR A 209 14.83 15.78 -17.86
N GLU A 210 14.65 16.88 -17.13
CA GLU A 210 15.71 17.87 -16.89
C GLU A 210 16.47 17.61 -15.57
N ASP A 211 16.07 16.61 -14.77
CA ASP A 211 16.79 16.24 -13.53
C ASP A 211 18.05 15.43 -13.86
N PRO A 212 19.27 15.96 -13.62
CA PRO A 212 20.51 15.25 -13.97
C PRO A 212 20.71 13.96 -13.17
N ARG A 213 20.02 13.78 -12.04
CA ARG A 213 20.07 12.53 -11.27
C ARG A 213 19.20 11.46 -11.90
N PHE A 214 18.13 11.86 -12.57
CA PHE A 214 17.16 10.97 -13.19
C PHE A 214 16.83 11.48 -14.59
N PRO A 215 17.75 11.34 -15.56
CA PRO A 215 17.54 11.83 -16.90
C PRO A 215 16.39 11.16 -17.66
N TYR A 216 15.85 10.08 -17.10
CA TYR A 216 14.74 9.36 -17.70
C TYR A 216 13.61 9.17 -16.70
N TYR A 217 12.38 9.13 -17.23
CA TYR A 217 11.17 8.91 -16.45
C TYR A 217 10.22 7.99 -17.20
N LEU A 218 9.72 6.97 -16.51
CA LEU A 218 8.68 6.09 -16.99
C LEU A 218 7.36 6.46 -16.32
N PRO A 219 6.45 7.19 -17.00
CA PRO A 219 5.19 7.64 -16.42
C PRO A 219 4.28 6.48 -16.02
N TYR A 220 3.63 6.60 -14.88
CA TYR A 220 2.62 5.65 -14.46
C TYR A 220 1.58 6.31 -13.55
N GLN A 221 0.30 6.20 -13.93
CA GLN A 221 -0.84 6.66 -13.14
C GLN A 221 -1.44 5.47 -12.39
N LYS A 222 -1.35 5.49 -11.07
CA LYS A 222 -1.85 4.43 -10.21
C LYS A 222 -3.28 4.73 -9.78
N HIS A 223 -4.21 3.93 -10.27
CA HIS A 223 -5.60 3.98 -9.82
C HIS A 223 -5.73 3.26 -8.49
N ILE A 224 -6.36 3.89 -7.52
CA ILE A 224 -6.56 3.36 -6.18
C ILE A 224 -8.01 3.50 -5.76
N GLY A 225 -8.47 2.57 -4.91
CA GLY A 225 -9.70 2.69 -4.15
C GLY A 225 -9.39 2.64 -2.66
N ILE A 226 -10.02 3.53 -1.91
CA ILE A 226 -9.90 3.66 -0.46
C ILE A 226 -11.23 3.25 0.15
N PHE A 227 -11.25 2.10 0.80
CA PHE A 227 -12.38 1.63 1.58
C PHE A 227 -12.26 2.13 3.01
N VAL A 228 -13.33 2.74 3.51
CA VAL A 228 -13.49 3.14 4.90
C VAL A 228 -14.61 2.33 5.51
N ILE A 229 -14.29 1.52 6.49
CA ILE A 229 -15.19 0.55 7.12
C ILE A 229 -15.24 0.88 8.60
N SER A 230 -16.35 1.51 9.03
CA SER A 230 -16.54 1.89 10.44
C SER A 230 -16.92 0.67 11.27
N ARG A 231 -16.19 0.45 12.38
CA ARG A 231 -16.52 -0.63 13.32
C ARG A 231 -17.92 -0.45 13.91
N GLY A 232 -18.31 0.77 14.29
CA GLY A 232 -19.61 1.06 14.87
C GLY A 232 -20.79 0.68 13.96
N GLU A 233 -20.64 0.86 12.66
CA GLU A 233 -21.65 0.49 11.66
C GLU A 233 -21.71 -1.03 11.39
N ASN A 234 -20.70 -1.80 11.85
CA ASN A 234 -20.47 -3.20 11.52
C ASN A 234 -20.38 -4.12 12.76
N LEU A 235 -20.89 -3.73 13.90
CA LEU A 235 -20.88 -4.55 15.13
C LEU A 235 -21.55 -5.91 14.94
N HIS A 236 -22.55 -6.01 14.07
CA HIS A 236 -23.23 -7.25 13.76
C HIS A 236 -22.29 -8.30 13.12
N VAL A 237 -21.27 -7.88 12.39
CA VAL A 237 -20.27 -8.77 11.77
C VAL A 237 -19.36 -9.39 12.83
N LEU A 238 -19.06 -8.63 13.90
CA LEU A 238 -18.22 -9.10 15.02
C LEU A 238 -18.96 -10.08 15.93
N SER A 239 -20.29 -10.02 15.97
CA SER A 239 -21.15 -10.86 16.81
C SER A 239 -21.56 -12.17 16.12
N ALA A 240 -21.31 -12.30 14.82
CA ALA A 240 -21.63 -13.51 14.08
C ALA A 240 -20.68 -14.66 14.50
N PRO A 241 -21.18 -15.89 14.74
CA PRO A 241 -20.30 -17.02 14.94
C PRO A 241 -19.38 -17.20 13.73
N PRO A 242 -18.12 -17.65 13.93
CA PRO A 242 -17.21 -17.85 12.81
C PRO A 242 -17.86 -18.80 11.80
N ALA A 243 -17.90 -18.38 10.53
CA ALA A 243 -18.38 -19.23 9.46
C ALA A 243 -17.52 -20.51 9.45
N LEU A 244 -18.16 -21.67 9.66
CA LEU A 244 -17.48 -22.97 9.57
C LEU A 244 -16.78 -23.03 8.21
N ALA A 245 -15.46 -23.05 8.23
CA ALA A 245 -14.65 -23.27 7.03
C ALA A 245 -15.11 -24.58 6.37
N ARG A 246 -15.68 -24.48 5.17
CA ARG A 246 -15.98 -25.61 4.30
C ARG A 246 -14.78 -25.95 3.43
#